data_ec704d5bf27ee302a7ba5d56bbb23358
#
_entry.id   ec704d5bf27ee302a7ba5d56bbb23358
#
_cell.length_a   1.000
_cell.length_b   1.000
_cell.length_c   1.000
_cell.angle_alpha   90.00
_cell.angle_beta   90.00
_cell.angle_gamma   90.00
#
_symmetry.space_group_name_H-M   'P 1'
#
loop_
_entity.id
_entity.type
_entity.pdbx_description
1 polymer ?
#
loop_
_entity_poly.entity_id
_entity_poly.type
_entity_poly.pdbx_seq_one_letter_code
_entity_poly.pdbx_strand_id
1 'polypeptide(L)'
;MTSKKLVFISHINEERELAKILSEEIKSSFLGLLDTFVSSDGESLPAGGRWLDSIDAALTNSAIQISLCSPQSINRPWINFEAGASWIRRIPVVPLCHSGLSKSGLPIPLAMLQGADLDNADDLKFVFAELAKILGAAKTPTIDYCGLIDKCKIFIETYTYFNKVREAIYAACNAEQQLEKLFFSGTIQSIPVSIQDYRFVHLAPALDVLKDLGLVIYTFHGTRIGSDGLFRNGNITLTDKYLNVILPRIKQA
;
A
#
# COMPACT_ATOMS: atom_id res chain seq x y z
N MET A 1 19.85 -15.09 -29.81
CA MET A 1 19.82 -14.56 -28.43
C MET A 1 18.52 -15.04 -27.82
N THR A 2 18.56 -15.90 -26.83
CA THR A 2 17.38 -16.31 -26.08
C THR A 2 16.80 -15.08 -25.38
N SER A 3 15.53 -14.75 -25.62
CA SER A 3 14.87 -13.64 -24.91
C SER A 3 14.90 -13.93 -23.42
N LYS A 4 15.24 -12.92 -22.61
CA LYS A 4 15.19 -13.02 -21.16
C LYS A 4 13.77 -13.36 -20.71
N LYS A 5 13.64 -14.19 -19.69
CA LYS A 5 12.32 -14.43 -19.07
C LYS A 5 11.90 -13.21 -18.27
N LEU A 6 10.65 -12.82 -18.41
CA LEU A 6 10.08 -11.64 -17.76
C LEU A 6 9.31 -12.02 -16.50
N VAL A 7 9.57 -11.33 -15.41
CA VAL A 7 8.78 -11.38 -14.17
C VAL A 7 7.91 -10.13 -14.12
N PHE A 8 6.61 -10.30 -14.09
CA PHE A 8 5.66 -9.19 -13.93
C PHE A 8 5.43 -8.93 -12.44
N ILE A 9 5.70 -7.71 -11.97
CA ILE A 9 5.45 -7.30 -10.58
C ILE A 9 4.26 -6.36 -10.56
N SER A 10 3.11 -6.92 -10.19
CA SER A 10 1.84 -6.21 -10.01
C SER A 10 1.82 -5.52 -8.65
N HIS A 11 1.49 -4.22 -8.61
CA HIS A 11 1.46 -3.43 -7.39
C HIS A 11 0.59 -2.18 -7.58
N ILE A 12 0.21 -1.53 -6.50
CA ILE A 12 -0.39 -0.19 -6.53
C ILE A 12 0.72 0.88 -6.51
N ASN A 13 0.39 2.11 -6.94
CA ASN A 13 1.38 3.19 -7.04
C ASN A 13 2.12 3.44 -5.71
N GLU A 14 1.40 3.35 -4.61
CA GLU A 14 1.93 3.52 -3.26
C GLU A 14 2.98 2.46 -2.88
N GLU A 15 3.00 1.31 -3.57
CA GLU A 15 3.92 0.18 -3.33
C GLU A 15 5.11 0.16 -4.32
N ARG A 16 5.24 1.18 -5.18
CA ARG A 16 6.26 1.26 -6.23
C ARG A 16 7.69 1.03 -5.71
N GLU A 17 8.05 1.60 -4.57
CA GLU A 17 9.40 1.46 -4.02
C GLU A 17 9.66 0.03 -3.54
N LEU A 18 8.65 -0.64 -2.99
CA LEU A 18 8.76 -2.06 -2.64
C LEU A 18 8.94 -2.94 -3.89
N ALA A 19 8.18 -2.65 -4.94
CA ALA A 19 8.31 -3.34 -6.22
C ALA A 19 9.70 -3.15 -6.84
N LYS A 20 10.31 -1.96 -6.70
CA LYS A 20 11.70 -1.71 -7.13
C LYS A 20 12.71 -2.52 -6.32
N ILE A 21 12.60 -2.55 -4.99
CA ILE A 21 13.47 -3.36 -4.12
C ILE A 21 13.46 -4.82 -4.57
N LEU A 22 12.28 -5.39 -4.81
CA LEU A 22 12.13 -6.77 -5.28
C LEU A 22 12.69 -6.95 -6.70
N SER A 23 12.44 -6.00 -7.59
CA SER A 23 12.95 -6.02 -8.96
C SER A 23 14.48 -6.04 -8.99
N GLU A 24 15.13 -5.20 -8.19
CA GLU A 24 16.59 -5.13 -8.09
C GLU A 24 17.16 -6.41 -7.51
N GLU A 25 16.54 -6.96 -6.45
CA GLU A 25 16.97 -8.22 -5.87
C GLU A 25 16.83 -9.39 -6.85
N ILE A 26 15.71 -9.50 -7.56
CA ILE A 26 15.51 -10.54 -8.59
C ILE A 26 16.57 -10.42 -9.69
N LYS A 27 16.79 -9.22 -10.23
CA LYS A 27 17.76 -9.01 -11.30
C LYS A 27 19.19 -9.33 -10.85
N SER A 28 19.57 -8.91 -9.64
CA SER A 28 20.92 -9.15 -9.10
C SER A 28 21.16 -10.63 -8.78
N SER A 29 20.22 -11.27 -8.08
CA SER A 29 20.33 -12.68 -7.68
C SER A 29 20.39 -13.63 -8.87
N PHE A 30 19.71 -13.31 -9.97
CA PHE A 30 19.73 -14.10 -11.19
C PHE A 30 20.69 -13.56 -12.27
N LEU A 31 21.66 -12.73 -11.90
CA LEU A 31 22.73 -12.21 -12.78
C LEU A 31 22.19 -11.57 -14.07
N GLY A 32 21.01 -10.95 -14.00
CA GLY A 32 20.32 -10.35 -15.14
C GLY A 32 19.76 -11.34 -16.16
N LEU A 33 19.66 -12.63 -15.85
CA LEU A 33 18.99 -13.63 -16.69
C LEU A 33 17.46 -13.51 -16.64
N LEU A 34 16.92 -12.99 -15.53
CA LEU A 34 15.53 -12.53 -15.42
C LEU A 34 15.46 -11.03 -15.65
N ASP A 35 14.45 -10.61 -16.38
CA ASP A 35 14.05 -9.21 -16.44
C ASP A 35 12.74 -9.02 -15.65
N THR A 36 12.44 -7.78 -15.26
CA THR A 36 11.24 -7.47 -14.50
C THR A 36 10.48 -6.35 -15.17
N PHE A 37 9.15 -6.47 -15.21
CA PHE A 37 8.26 -5.37 -15.53
C PHE A 37 7.52 -4.99 -14.24
N VAL A 38 7.69 -3.74 -13.82
CA VAL A 38 7.02 -3.17 -12.66
C VAL A 38 5.82 -2.38 -13.17
N SER A 39 4.61 -2.91 -12.96
CA SER A 39 3.39 -2.22 -13.35
C SER A 39 3.22 -0.99 -12.46
N SER A 40 2.86 0.16 -13.06
CA SER A 40 2.46 1.34 -12.29
C SER A 40 1.02 1.63 -12.62
N ASP A 41 0.19 1.89 -11.62
CA ASP A 41 -1.16 2.40 -11.85
C ASP A 41 -1.08 3.66 -12.72
N GLY A 42 -1.44 3.54 -13.98
CA GLY A 42 -1.82 4.55 -14.97
C GLY A 42 -1.26 5.97 -15.01
N GLU A 43 -0.54 6.42 -13.98
CA GLU A 43 -0.16 7.82 -13.83
C GLU A 43 1.02 8.29 -14.71
N SER A 44 1.76 7.40 -15.34
CA SER A 44 2.97 7.75 -16.12
C SER A 44 2.81 7.63 -17.63
N LEU A 45 1.58 7.64 -18.16
CA LEU A 45 1.36 7.57 -19.59
C LEU A 45 1.28 8.95 -20.25
N PRO A 46 1.93 9.13 -21.41
CA PRO A 46 1.66 10.27 -22.23
C PRO A 46 0.18 10.28 -22.65
N ALA A 47 -0.45 11.45 -22.64
CA ALA A 47 -1.83 11.61 -23.05
C ALA A 47 -2.08 10.93 -24.42
N GLY A 48 -3.02 9.97 -24.46
CA GLY A 48 -3.35 9.19 -25.65
C GLY A 48 -2.54 7.88 -25.81
N GLY A 49 -1.63 7.55 -24.92
CA GLY A 49 -0.93 6.26 -24.91
C GLY A 49 -1.86 5.12 -24.48
N ARG A 50 -1.81 3.99 -25.19
CA ARG A 50 -2.55 2.78 -24.83
C ARG A 50 -1.81 2.02 -23.72
N TRP A 51 -1.94 2.50 -22.50
CA TRP A 51 -1.36 1.86 -21.31
C TRP A 51 -1.74 0.36 -21.20
N LEU A 52 -2.98 0.03 -21.49
CA LEU A 52 -3.45 -1.35 -21.54
C LEU A 52 -2.63 -2.22 -22.51
N ASP A 53 -2.18 -1.68 -23.63
CA ASP A 53 -1.39 -2.43 -24.61
C ASP A 53 0.00 -2.77 -24.05
N SER A 54 0.61 -1.87 -23.26
CA SER A 54 1.91 -2.13 -22.60
C SER A 54 1.80 -3.19 -21.53
N ILE A 55 0.73 -3.16 -20.73
CA ILE A 55 0.44 -4.17 -19.72
C ILE A 55 0.08 -5.50 -20.37
N ASP A 56 -0.76 -5.49 -21.39
CA ASP A 56 -1.11 -6.71 -22.14
C ASP A 56 0.12 -7.37 -22.75
N ALA A 57 1.00 -6.59 -23.38
CA ALA A 57 2.26 -7.07 -23.90
C ALA A 57 3.18 -7.61 -22.80
N ALA A 58 3.29 -6.91 -21.67
CA ALA A 58 4.12 -7.37 -20.55
C ALA A 58 3.55 -8.64 -19.93
N LEU A 59 2.24 -8.73 -19.68
CA LEU A 59 1.60 -9.94 -19.18
C LEU A 59 1.75 -11.11 -20.16
N THR A 60 1.51 -10.87 -21.45
CA THR A 60 1.65 -11.92 -22.48
C THR A 60 3.04 -12.52 -22.55
N ASN A 61 4.07 -11.70 -22.34
CA ASN A 61 5.47 -12.13 -22.39
C ASN A 61 6.02 -12.58 -21.04
N SER A 62 5.24 -12.47 -19.97
CA SER A 62 5.69 -12.83 -18.62
C SER A 62 5.71 -14.33 -18.41
N ALA A 63 6.74 -14.80 -17.74
CA ALA A 63 6.88 -16.20 -17.34
C ALA A 63 6.27 -16.48 -15.97
N ILE A 64 6.08 -15.42 -15.15
CA ILE A 64 5.46 -15.45 -13.83
C ILE A 64 5.00 -14.04 -13.46
N GLN A 65 3.94 -13.95 -12.66
CA GLN A 65 3.51 -12.73 -11.99
C GLN A 65 3.73 -12.84 -10.49
N ILE A 66 4.30 -11.80 -9.89
CA ILE A 66 4.32 -11.56 -8.44
C ILE A 66 3.36 -10.41 -8.19
N SER A 67 2.30 -10.65 -7.40
CA SER A 67 1.34 -9.60 -7.01
C SER A 67 1.62 -9.16 -5.59
N LEU A 68 2.00 -7.89 -5.40
CA LEU A 68 2.12 -7.31 -4.06
C LEU A 68 0.75 -7.17 -3.44
N CYS A 69 0.57 -7.74 -2.26
CA CYS A 69 -0.70 -7.79 -1.57
C CYS A 69 -0.58 -7.18 -0.16
N SER A 70 -1.17 -6.01 0.02
CA SER A 70 -1.36 -5.35 1.30
C SER A 70 -2.85 -5.21 1.61
N PRO A 71 -3.25 -4.82 2.84
CA PRO A 71 -4.64 -4.51 3.16
C PRO A 71 -5.27 -3.48 2.21
N GLN A 72 -4.46 -2.64 1.57
CA GLN A 72 -4.92 -1.64 0.60
C GLN A 72 -4.98 -2.17 -0.82
N SER A 73 -3.91 -2.83 -1.30
CA SER A 73 -3.83 -3.28 -2.70
C SER A 73 -4.84 -4.37 -3.03
N ILE A 74 -5.17 -5.28 -2.09
CA ILE A 74 -6.18 -6.33 -2.31
C ILE A 74 -7.58 -5.79 -2.61
N ASN A 75 -7.88 -4.56 -2.20
CA ASN A 75 -9.15 -3.91 -2.47
C ASN A 75 -9.15 -3.13 -3.80
N ARG A 76 -8.02 -3.05 -4.49
CA ARG A 76 -7.93 -2.39 -5.80
C ARG A 76 -8.36 -3.35 -6.91
N PRO A 77 -9.37 -3.00 -7.71
CA PRO A 77 -9.86 -3.87 -8.78
C PRO A 77 -8.76 -4.27 -9.76
N TRP A 78 -7.77 -3.41 -9.94
CA TRP A 78 -6.68 -3.60 -10.88
C TRP A 78 -5.79 -4.81 -10.55
N ILE A 79 -5.43 -5.00 -9.28
CA ILE A 79 -4.63 -6.16 -8.81
C ILE A 79 -5.35 -7.48 -9.16
N ASN A 80 -6.66 -7.53 -8.92
CA ASN A 80 -7.47 -8.72 -9.24
C ASN A 80 -7.61 -8.92 -10.76
N PHE A 81 -7.70 -7.83 -11.54
CA PHE A 81 -7.75 -7.89 -12.99
C PHE A 81 -6.46 -8.47 -13.58
N GLU A 82 -5.29 -7.98 -13.18
CA GLU A 82 -3.98 -8.48 -13.64
C GLU A 82 -3.76 -9.95 -13.23
N ALA A 83 -4.09 -10.32 -11.98
CA ALA A 83 -4.01 -11.70 -11.52
C ALA A 83 -4.92 -12.63 -12.33
N GLY A 84 -6.15 -12.20 -12.63
CA GLY A 84 -7.10 -12.94 -13.47
C GLY A 84 -6.61 -13.05 -14.92
N ALA A 85 -6.05 -12.00 -15.48
CA ALA A 85 -5.49 -12.00 -16.83
C ALA A 85 -4.31 -12.97 -16.97
N SER A 86 -3.42 -13.04 -15.98
CA SER A 86 -2.33 -14.01 -15.92
C SER A 86 -2.84 -15.44 -15.74
N TRP A 87 -3.82 -15.64 -14.86
CA TRP A 87 -4.42 -16.96 -14.60
C TRP A 87 -5.05 -17.55 -15.88
N ILE A 88 -5.82 -16.78 -16.63
CA ILE A 88 -6.42 -17.22 -17.90
C ILE A 88 -5.33 -17.60 -18.91
N ARG A 89 -4.21 -16.89 -18.93
CA ARG A 89 -3.04 -17.17 -19.80
C ARG A 89 -2.16 -18.31 -19.29
N ARG A 90 -2.52 -18.93 -18.15
CA ARG A 90 -1.74 -19.96 -17.48
C ARG A 90 -0.34 -19.52 -17.05
N ILE A 91 -0.19 -18.23 -16.78
CA ILE A 91 1.00 -17.66 -16.19
C ILE A 91 0.88 -17.88 -14.68
N PRO A 92 1.89 -18.47 -14.01
CA PRO A 92 1.88 -18.62 -12.55
C PRO A 92 1.75 -17.26 -11.88
N VAL A 93 0.88 -17.16 -10.87
CA VAL A 93 0.69 -15.94 -10.06
C VAL A 93 1.01 -16.27 -8.62
N VAL A 94 1.91 -15.51 -8.03
CA VAL A 94 2.29 -15.62 -6.63
C VAL A 94 1.86 -14.34 -5.90
N PRO A 95 0.80 -14.38 -5.10
CA PRO A 95 0.49 -13.30 -4.16
C PRO A 95 1.60 -13.20 -3.11
N LEU A 96 2.24 -12.04 -3.01
CA LEU A 96 3.28 -11.75 -2.02
C LEU A 96 2.75 -10.75 -1.01
N CYS A 97 2.40 -11.25 0.17
CA CYS A 97 1.71 -10.51 1.22
C CYS A 97 2.66 -9.68 2.07
N HIS A 98 2.25 -8.46 2.44
CA HIS A 98 3.02 -7.54 3.26
C HIS A 98 2.13 -6.58 4.07
N SER A 99 2.76 -5.76 4.91
CA SER A 99 2.13 -4.64 5.65
C SER A 99 0.93 -5.07 6.51
N GLY A 100 1.05 -6.24 7.17
CA GLY A 100 0.01 -6.77 8.07
C GLY A 100 -1.02 -7.67 7.41
N LEU A 101 -0.99 -7.84 6.08
CA LEU A 101 -1.72 -8.92 5.41
C LEU A 101 -0.84 -10.16 5.35
N SER A 102 -1.36 -11.30 5.76
CA SER A 102 -0.73 -12.60 5.60
C SER A 102 -1.38 -13.39 4.46
N LYS A 103 -0.67 -14.39 3.93
CA LYS A 103 -1.22 -15.29 2.89
C LYS A 103 -2.50 -16.01 3.32
N SER A 104 -2.69 -16.26 4.61
CA SER A 104 -3.93 -16.83 5.16
C SER A 104 -5.09 -15.85 5.19
N GLY A 105 -4.83 -14.56 5.09
CA GLY A 105 -5.82 -13.48 5.06
C GLY A 105 -6.20 -13.01 3.65
N LEU A 106 -5.69 -13.65 2.60
CA LEU A 106 -6.03 -13.29 1.23
C LEU A 106 -7.51 -13.52 0.94
N PRO A 107 -8.19 -12.58 0.26
CA PRO A 107 -9.55 -12.79 -0.22
C PRO A 107 -9.59 -13.64 -1.49
N ILE A 108 -10.74 -14.23 -1.79
CA ILE A 108 -10.99 -14.85 -3.10
C ILE A 108 -11.00 -13.75 -4.17
N PRO A 109 -10.38 -13.95 -5.37
CA PRO A 109 -9.81 -15.20 -5.86
C PRO A 109 -8.34 -15.46 -5.46
N LEU A 110 -7.62 -14.47 -4.89
CA LEU A 110 -6.18 -14.60 -4.57
C LEU A 110 -5.90 -15.73 -3.55
N ALA A 111 -6.82 -15.99 -2.63
CA ALA A 111 -6.73 -17.09 -1.68
C ALA A 111 -6.68 -18.49 -2.33
N MET A 112 -7.06 -18.62 -3.61
CA MET A 112 -6.98 -19.87 -4.37
C MET A 112 -5.58 -20.14 -4.94
N LEU A 113 -4.69 -19.15 -4.84
CA LEU A 113 -3.32 -19.23 -5.31
C LEU A 113 -2.38 -19.53 -4.14
N GLN A 114 -1.22 -20.10 -4.44
CA GLN A 114 -0.20 -20.30 -3.41
C GLN A 114 0.52 -18.99 -3.13
N GLY A 115 0.09 -18.29 -2.08
CA GLY A 115 0.70 -17.05 -1.63
C GLY A 115 1.95 -17.26 -0.77
N ALA A 116 2.69 -16.17 -0.57
CA ALA A 116 3.88 -16.09 0.26
C ALA A 116 3.83 -14.84 1.14
N ASP A 117 4.43 -14.89 2.32
CA ASP A 117 4.58 -13.74 3.21
C ASP A 117 5.98 -13.15 3.04
N LEU A 118 6.05 -11.84 2.78
CA LEU A 118 7.31 -11.13 2.46
C LEU A 118 8.29 -11.08 3.65
N ASP A 119 7.77 -11.15 4.86
CA ASP A 119 8.55 -11.17 6.10
C ASP A 119 8.98 -12.58 6.54
N ASN A 120 8.65 -13.61 5.75
CA ASN A 120 9.00 -15.00 6.02
C ASN A 120 10.08 -15.50 5.05
N ALA A 121 11.27 -15.82 5.58
CA ALA A 121 12.40 -16.26 4.78
C ALA A 121 12.13 -17.58 4.03
N ASP A 122 11.34 -18.50 4.57
CA ASP A 122 11.03 -19.78 3.91
C ASP A 122 10.04 -19.58 2.76
N ASP A 123 9.12 -18.64 2.90
CA ASP A 123 8.22 -18.24 1.82
C ASP A 123 9.00 -17.56 0.68
N LEU A 124 9.95 -16.68 1.01
CA LEU A 124 10.83 -16.09 0.00
C LEU A 124 11.70 -17.13 -0.70
N LYS A 125 12.22 -18.14 0.02
CA LYS A 125 12.94 -19.27 -0.61
C LYS A 125 12.06 -19.99 -1.62
N PHE A 126 10.80 -20.20 -1.29
CA PHE A 126 9.81 -20.78 -2.21
C PHE A 126 9.65 -19.91 -3.46
N VAL A 127 9.43 -18.60 -3.32
CA VAL A 127 9.27 -17.67 -4.46
C VAL A 127 10.50 -17.70 -5.37
N PHE A 128 11.69 -17.59 -4.80
CA PHE A 128 12.94 -17.59 -5.58
C PHE A 128 13.26 -18.96 -6.20
N ALA A 129 12.82 -20.06 -5.58
CA ALA A 129 12.91 -21.38 -6.19
C ALA A 129 12.01 -21.50 -7.43
N GLU A 130 10.80 -20.95 -7.40
CA GLU A 130 9.94 -20.91 -8.60
C GLU A 130 10.54 -20.05 -9.72
N LEU A 131 11.20 -18.92 -9.38
CA LEU A 131 11.93 -18.12 -10.36
C LEU A 131 13.11 -18.89 -10.98
N ALA A 132 13.86 -19.64 -10.18
CA ALA A 132 14.95 -20.50 -10.67
C ALA A 132 14.43 -21.60 -11.60
N LYS A 133 13.31 -22.23 -11.26
CA LYS A 133 12.65 -23.27 -12.07
C LYS A 133 12.19 -22.73 -13.42
N ILE A 134 11.65 -21.51 -13.48
CA ILE A 134 11.23 -20.83 -14.72
C ILE A 134 12.43 -20.62 -15.65
N LEU A 135 13.60 -20.34 -15.12
CA LEU A 135 14.85 -20.25 -15.88
C LEU A 135 15.38 -21.62 -16.34
N GLY A 136 14.86 -22.73 -15.81
CA GLY A 136 15.44 -24.06 -15.99
C GLY A 136 16.75 -24.24 -15.21
N ALA A 137 17.00 -23.43 -14.19
CA ALA A 137 18.17 -23.55 -13.36
C ALA A 137 18.11 -24.79 -12.47
N ALA A 138 19.22 -25.50 -12.34
CA ALA A 138 19.31 -26.73 -11.52
C ALA A 138 19.27 -26.42 -10.00
N LYS A 139 19.61 -25.19 -9.61
CA LYS A 139 19.63 -24.75 -8.20
C LYS A 139 19.18 -23.29 -8.11
N THR A 140 18.56 -22.95 -6.99
CA THR A 140 18.29 -21.56 -6.64
C THR A 140 19.62 -20.86 -6.30
N PRO A 141 19.84 -19.60 -6.72
CA PRO A 141 20.98 -18.81 -6.29
C PRO A 141 21.04 -18.68 -4.76
N THR A 142 22.24 -18.43 -4.25
CA THR A 142 22.39 -18.07 -2.82
C THR A 142 21.91 -16.62 -2.65
N ILE A 143 20.93 -16.43 -1.78
CA ILE A 143 20.26 -15.14 -1.55
C ILE A 143 20.30 -14.83 -0.06
N ASP A 144 20.59 -13.60 0.27
CA ASP A 144 20.45 -13.07 1.64
C ASP A 144 18.99 -12.65 1.89
N TYR A 145 18.16 -13.63 2.24
CA TYR A 145 16.74 -13.38 2.52
C TYR A 145 16.54 -12.47 3.73
N CYS A 146 17.41 -12.55 4.76
CA CYS A 146 17.31 -11.67 5.91
C CYS A 146 17.57 -10.22 5.51
N GLY A 147 18.63 -9.97 4.75
CA GLY A 147 18.93 -8.63 4.23
C GLY A 147 17.85 -8.09 3.29
N LEU A 148 17.20 -8.94 2.49
CA LEU A 148 16.05 -8.53 1.68
C LEU A 148 14.85 -8.14 2.55
N ILE A 149 14.50 -8.96 3.56
CA ILE A 149 13.42 -8.68 4.51
C ILE A 149 13.68 -7.35 5.23
N ASP A 150 14.91 -7.11 5.69
CA ASP A 150 15.26 -5.87 6.38
C ASP A 150 15.11 -4.64 5.49
N LYS A 151 15.52 -4.72 4.20
CA LYS A 151 15.28 -3.64 3.23
C LYS A 151 13.78 -3.37 3.03
N CYS A 152 12.99 -4.44 2.88
CA CYS A 152 11.55 -4.33 2.72
C CYS A 152 10.86 -3.77 3.98
N LYS A 153 11.34 -4.13 5.16
CA LYS A 153 10.80 -3.69 6.46
C LYS A 153 10.84 -2.16 6.61
N ILE A 154 11.92 -1.52 6.20
CA ILE A 154 12.05 -0.04 6.22
C ILE A 154 10.92 0.62 5.42
N PHE A 155 10.63 0.09 4.23
CA PHE A 155 9.50 0.56 3.43
C PHE A 155 8.17 0.29 4.13
N ILE A 156 7.95 -0.95 4.61
CA ILE A 156 6.70 -1.39 5.22
C ILE A 156 6.33 -0.56 6.45
N GLU A 157 7.29 -0.26 7.31
CA GLU A 157 7.07 0.57 8.50
C GLU A 157 6.61 1.99 8.11
N THR A 158 7.25 2.59 7.11
CA THR A 158 6.87 3.91 6.61
C THR A 158 5.50 3.88 5.94
N TYR A 159 5.26 2.91 5.09
CA TYR A 159 4.00 2.72 4.36
C TYR A 159 2.83 2.51 5.32
N THR A 160 2.98 1.62 6.31
CA THR A 160 1.95 1.34 7.32
C THR A 160 1.66 2.56 8.18
N TYR A 161 2.69 3.32 8.57
CA TYR A 161 2.52 4.56 9.31
C TYR A 161 1.67 5.58 8.55
N PHE A 162 2.03 5.86 7.28
CA PHE A 162 1.27 6.84 6.48
C PHE A 162 -0.15 6.38 6.16
N ASN A 163 -0.37 5.10 5.96
CA ASN A 163 -1.70 4.56 5.76
C ASN A 163 -2.59 4.74 6.99
N LYS A 164 -2.06 4.42 8.18
CA LYS A 164 -2.77 4.63 9.44
C LYS A 164 -3.14 6.11 9.65
N VAL A 165 -2.22 7.02 9.33
CA VAL A 165 -2.47 8.46 9.40
C VAL A 165 -3.58 8.87 8.43
N ARG A 166 -3.50 8.43 7.18
CA ARG A 166 -4.49 8.76 6.14
C ARG A 166 -5.87 8.26 6.49
N GLU A 167 -6.01 7.02 6.93
CA GLU A 167 -7.27 6.44 7.37
C GLU A 167 -7.89 7.23 8.54
N ALA A 168 -7.07 7.60 9.52
CA ALA A 168 -7.54 8.39 10.65
C ALA A 168 -8.00 9.80 10.23
N ILE A 169 -7.29 10.47 9.30
CA ILE A 169 -7.71 11.77 8.77
C ILE A 169 -9.04 11.65 8.04
N TYR A 170 -9.19 10.67 7.14
CA TYR A 170 -10.46 10.48 6.42
C TYR A 170 -11.61 10.12 7.35
N ALA A 171 -11.38 9.27 8.35
CA ALA A 171 -12.39 8.95 9.36
C ALA A 171 -12.81 10.20 10.15
N ALA A 172 -11.85 11.05 10.53
CA ALA A 172 -12.14 12.33 11.20
C ALA A 172 -12.95 13.28 10.30
N CYS A 173 -12.58 13.44 9.04
CA CYS A 173 -13.30 14.28 8.08
C CYS A 173 -14.71 13.77 7.78
N ASN A 174 -14.90 12.45 7.68
CA ASN A 174 -16.22 11.84 7.50
C ASN A 174 -17.14 12.07 8.72
N ALA A 175 -16.57 12.04 9.93
CA ALA A 175 -17.33 12.34 11.14
C ALA A 175 -17.66 13.84 11.27
N GLU A 176 -16.74 14.73 10.83
CA GLU A 176 -16.90 16.17 10.90
C GLU A 176 -16.24 16.88 9.72
N GLN A 177 -17.04 17.25 8.72
CA GLN A 177 -16.56 17.78 7.44
C GLN A 177 -15.73 19.08 7.55
N GLN A 178 -15.97 19.92 8.56
CA GLN A 178 -15.16 21.13 8.75
C GLN A 178 -13.66 20.84 8.98
N LEU A 179 -13.31 19.60 9.39
CA LEU A 179 -11.93 19.16 9.57
C LEU A 179 -11.14 19.03 8.26
N GLU A 180 -11.81 18.93 7.11
CA GLU A 180 -11.13 18.95 5.81
C GLU A 180 -10.30 20.23 5.65
N LYS A 181 -10.86 21.38 6.03
CA LYS A 181 -10.12 22.65 5.99
C LYS A 181 -8.91 22.65 6.91
N LEU A 182 -9.03 22.02 8.09
CA LEU A 182 -7.90 21.90 9.02
C LEU A 182 -6.79 21.02 8.43
N PHE A 183 -7.13 19.81 7.99
CA PHE A 183 -6.13 18.83 7.58
C PHE A 183 -5.50 19.12 6.21
N PHE A 184 -6.21 19.73 5.26
CA PHE A 184 -5.72 19.84 3.89
C PHE A 184 -5.32 21.27 3.46
N SER A 185 -5.76 22.34 4.12
CA SER A 185 -5.48 23.70 3.69
C SER A 185 -4.00 24.11 3.86
N GLY A 186 -3.39 23.72 4.97
CA GLY A 186 -2.03 24.13 5.35
C GLY A 186 -1.93 25.57 5.86
N THR A 187 -3.04 26.30 5.90
CA THR A 187 -3.10 27.69 6.39
C THR A 187 -3.74 27.79 7.76
N ILE A 188 -4.46 26.76 8.19
CA ILE A 188 -5.17 26.70 9.46
C ILE A 188 -4.45 25.67 10.34
N GLN A 189 -3.95 26.10 11.48
CA GLN A 189 -3.30 25.21 12.45
C GLN A 189 -4.26 24.73 13.55
N SER A 190 -5.30 25.49 13.86
CA SER A 190 -6.24 25.18 14.93
C SER A 190 -7.64 25.65 14.59
N ILE A 191 -8.64 24.85 14.95
CA ILE A 191 -10.05 25.25 14.81
C ILE A 191 -10.84 24.91 16.08
N PRO A 192 -11.76 25.79 16.48
CA PRO A 192 -12.79 25.45 17.45
C PRO A 192 -13.82 24.54 16.78
N VAL A 193 -14.31 23.56 17.51
CA VAL A 193 -15.32 22.60 17.02
C VAL A 193 -16.48 22.50 18.00
N SER A 194 -17.71 22.39 17.46
CA SER A 194 -18.91 22.10 18.23
C SER A 194 -19.62 20.92 17.58
N ILE A 195 -19.47 19.73 18.14
CA ILE A 195 -19.83 18.47 17.51
C ILE A 195 -20.95 17.79 18.27
N GLN A 196 -21.96 17.30 17.58
CA GLN A 196 -23.03 16.50 18.19
C GLN A 196 -22.45 15.22 18.82
N ASP A 197 -22.96 14.87 19.99
CA ASP A 197 -22.41 13.76 20.78
C ASP A 197 -22.38 12.43 20.03
N TYR A 198 -23.38 12.13 19.21
CA TYR A 198 -23.39 10.91 18.39
C TYR A 198 -22.31 10.89 17.31
N ARG A 199 -21.90 12.06 16.76
CA ARG A 199 -20.78 12.17 15.81
C ARG A 199 -19.44 12.08 16.52
N PHE A 200 -19.36 12.60 17.74
CA PHE A 200 -18.14 12.54 18.55
C PHE A 200 -17.68 11.10 18.81
N VAL A 201 -18.61 10.16 18.98
CA VAL A 201 -18.31 8.74 19.17
C VAL A 201 -17.51 8.17 17.97
N HIS A 202 -17.78 8.67 16.75
CA HIS A 202 -17.06 8.27 15.54
C HIS A 202 -15.77 9.07 15.32
N LEU A 203 -15.73 10.32 15.79
CA LEU A 203 -14.58 11.21 15.65
C LEU A 203 -13.45 10.86 16.65
N ALA A 204 -13.80 10.58 17.89
CA ALA A 204 -12.83 10.39 18.97
C ALA A 204 -11.78 9.32 18.67
N PRO A 205 -12.11 8.12 18.16
CA PRO A 205 -11.12 7.10 17.84
C PRO A 205 -10.09 7.57 16.79
N ALA A 206 -10.55 8.33 15.80
CA ALA A 206 -9.67 8.88 14.77
C ALA A 206 -8.72 9.94 15.31
N LEU A 207 -9.22 10.83 16.17
CA LEU A 207 -8.41 11.84 16.86
C LEU A 207 -7.43 11.20 17.84
N ASP A 208 -7.80 10.13 18.52
CA ASP A 208 -6.91 9.39 19.43
C ASP A 208 -5.74 8.78 18.67
N VAL A 209 -5.99 8.15 17.54
CA VAL A 209 -4.91 7.64 16.66
C VAL A 209 -3.95 8.76 16.25
N LEU A 210 -4.47 9.90 15.79
CA LEU A 210 -3.63 11.02 15.38
C LEU A 210 -2.87 11.65 16.55
N LYS A 211 -3.47 11.71 17.74
CA LYS A 211 -2.87 12.20 18.98
C LYS A 211 -1.73 11.27 19.43
N ASP A 212 -1.95 9.96 19.45
CA ASP A 212 -0.96 8.96 19.83
C ASP A 212 0.27 8.99 18.90
N LEU A 213 0.04 9.32 17.62
CA LEU A 213 1.10 9.55 16.65
C LEU A 213 1.79 10.92 16.78
N GLY A 214 1.31 11.76 17.70
CA GLY A 214 1.85 13.10 17.94
C GLY A 214 1.54 14.09 16.83
N LEU A 215 0.43 13.91 16.10
CA LEU A 215 0.06 14.71 14.94
C LEU A 215 -0.99 15.77 15.25
N VAL A 216 -1.79 15.52 16.30
CA VAL A 216 -2.90 16.38 16.71
C VAL A 216 -2.89 16.52 18.22
N ILE A 217 -3.27 17.70 18.69
CA ILE A 217 -3.65 17.96 20.08
C ILE A 217 -5.13 18.35 20.04
N TYR A 218 -5.94 17.74 20.87
CA TYR A 218 -7.34 18.12 20.98
C TYR A 218 -7.79 18.15 22.44
N THR A 219 -8.73 19.03 22.70
CA THR A 219 -9.40 19.17 24.01
C THR A 219 -10.87 19.43 23.79
N PHE A 220 -11.72 18.74 24.55
CA PHE A 220 -13.14 19.00 24.58
C PHE A 220 -13.53 19.48 25.98
N HIS A 221 -14.22 20.62 26.04
CA HIS A 221 -14.62 21.27 27.26
C HIS A 221 -16.15 21.43 27.28
N GLY A 222 -16.77 20.82 28.23
CA GLY A 222 -18.19 21.00 28.47
C GLY A 222 -19.12 20.46 27.38
N THR A 223 -20.36 20.33 27.73
CA THR A 223 -21.44 19.93 26.85
C THR A 223 -22.47 21.06 26.80
N ARG A 224 -23.05 21.30 25.62
CA ARG A 224 -24.16 22.24 25.43
C ARG A 224 -25.38 21.47 24.90
N ILE A 225 -26.52 21.70 25.48
CA ILE A 225 -27.80 21.21 24.97
C ILE A 225 -28.32 22.25 23.97
N GLY A 226 -28.46 21.86 22.71
CA GLY A 226 -29.09 22.65 21.65
C GLY A 226 -30.46 22.10 21.29
N SER A 227 -31.14 22.76 20.34
CA SER A 227 -32.44 22.27 19.79
C SER A 227 -32.32 20.86 19.20
N ASP A 228 -31.14 20.50 18.68
CA ASP A 228 -30.88 19.30 17.91
C ASP A 228 -30.05 18.25 18.67
N GLY A 229 -29.96 18.39 20.01
CA GLY A 229 -29.34 17.43 20.90
C GLY A 229 -28.15 17.96 21.70
N LEU A 230 -27.33 17.04 22.20
CA LEU A 230 -26.13 17.32 22.99
C LEU A 230 -24.93 17.60 22.09
N PHE A 231 -24.22 18.69 22.34
CA PHE A 231 -22.99 19.09 21.62
C PHE A 231 -21.81 19.09 22.59
N ARG A 232 -20.67 18.64 22.09
CA ARG A 232 -19.35 18.79 22.73
C ARG A 232 -18.57 19.91 22.05
N ASN A 233 -18.13 20.87 22.85
CA ASN A 233 -17.31 21.99 22.38
C ASN A 233 -15.84 21.71 22.68
N GLY A 234 -14.98 22.02 21.75
CA GLY A 234 -13.57 21.76 21.90
C GLY A 234 -12.71 22.52 20.89
N ASN A 235 -11.44 22.19 20.90
CA ASN A 235 -10.47 22.71 19.96
C ASN A 235 -9.58 21.57 19.45
N ILE A 236 -9.26 21.60 18.17
CA ILE A 236 -8.36 20.64 17.51
C ILE A 236 -7.23 21.42 16.86
N THR A 237 -5.99 21.08 17.22
CA THR A 237 -4.77 21.76 16.78
C THR A 237 -3.82 20.77 16.13
N LEU A 238 -3.30 21.11 14.95
CA LEU A 238 -2.25 20.36 14.28
C LEU A 238 -0.89 20.64 14.92
N THR A 239 -0.07 19.63 15.08
CA THR A 239 1.30 19.79 15.56
C THR A 239 2.25 20.18 14.43
N ASP A 240 3.44 20.66 14.77
CA ASP A 240 4.51 20.95 13.80
C ASP A 240 4.90 19.68 13.03
N LYS A 241 4.85 18.51 13.67
CA LYS A 241 5.09 17.21 13.00
C LYS A 241 4.08 16.96 11.89
N TYR A 242 2.79 17.27 12.12
CA TYR A 242 1.78 17.16 11.07
C TYR A 242 2.08 18.10 9.91
N LEU A 243 2.31 19.37 10.20
CA LEU A 243 2.50 20.41 9.19
C LEU A 243 3.75 20.19 8.32
N ASN A 244 4.84 19.72 8.94
CA ASN A 244 6.13 19.58 8.27
C ASN A 244 6.36 18.19 7.64
N VAL A 245 5.71 17.14 8.14
CA VAL A 245 5.97 15.75 7.69
C VAL A 245 4.78 15.16 6.95
N ILE A 246 3.57 15.35 7.46
CA ILE A 246 2.36 14.69 6.93
C ILE A 246 1.73 15.48 5.80
N LEU A 247 1.48 16.77 6.03
CA LEU A 247 0.77 17.62 5.08
C LEU A 247 1.41 17.68 3.69
N PRO A 248 2.75 17.80 3.53
CA PRO A 248 3.38 17.80 2.22
C PRO A 248 3.14 16.49 1.44
N ARG A 249 3.12 15.35 2.13
CA ARG A 249 2.92 14.03 1.51
C ARG A 249 1.46 13.79 1.12
N ILE A 250 0.50 14.26 1.92
CA ILE A 250 -0.94 14.16 1.61
C ILE A 250 -1.30 15.01 0.39
N LYS A 251 -0.63 16.16 0.19
CA LYS A 251 -0.85 17.02 -0.98
C LYS A 251 -0.25 16.49 -2.27
N GLN A 252 0.65 15.51 -2.20
CA GLN A 252 1.29 14.87 -3.36
C GLN A 252 0.62 13.55 -3.77
N ALA A 253 -0.26 13.02 -2.94
CA ALA A 253 -1.00 11.78 -3.16
C ALA A 253 -2.39 12.06 -3.74
#